data_7f4a4eabb434f79e61d2152ee16ee787
#
_entry.id   7f4a4eabb434f79e61d2152ee16ee787
#
_cell.length_a   1.000
_cell.length_b   1.000
_cell.length_c   1.000
_cell.angle_alpha   90.00
_cell.angle_beta   90.00
_cell.angle_gamma   90.00
#
_symmetry.space_group_name_H-M   'P 1'
#
loop_
_entity.id
_entity.type
_entity.pdbx_description
1 polymer ?
#
loop_
_entity_poly.entity_id
_entity_poly.type
_entity_poly.pdbx_seq_one_letter_code
_entity_poly.pdbx_strand_id
1 'polypeptide(L)'
;DGSDFAGNVEDDDRVYVAGVEAGIGVVDAAIRYYNADTNRQNEIWEASVAGEIAKDLTLKGSYFYGDSDSFNGDDSGYLVGLAYRGAKASQPGSWGLYANYMDRPLSTYLEPTLFAGGYGTFPYSREDAVAADGYEGYEVGGNVTLAKNIVAGVKYVDVDSREQGNDEQTLWSEVIFTF
;
A
#
# COMPACT_ATOMS: atom_id res chain seq x y z
N ASP A 1 22.28 -16.79 -12.37
CA ASP A 1 22.80 -15.62 -11.69
C ASP A 1 21.61 -14.78 -11.30
N GLY A 2 21.05 -15.16 -10.14
CA GLY A 2 19.87 -14.53 -9.61
C GLY A 2 20.22 -13.12 -9.22
N SER A 3 19.82 -12.17 -10.07
CA SER A 3 19.89 -10.76 -9.77
C SER A 3 19.13 -10.49 -8.48
N ASP A 4 19.81 -9.88 -7.57
CA ASP A 4 19.35 -9.40 -6.29
C ASP A 4 18.04 -8.60 -6.43
N PHE A 5 16.92 -9.29 -6.23
CA PHE A 5 15.76 -8.61 -5.71
C PHE A 5 16.15 -8.01 -4.37
N ALA A 6 15.72 -6.80 -4.11
CA ALA A 6 16.09 -6.04 -2.94
C ALA A 6 15.96 -6.88 -1.66
N GLY A 7 17.11 -7.19 -1.07
CA GLY A 7 17.24 -8.18 -0.02
C GLY A 7 17.23 -9.59 -0.60
N ASN A 8 18.40 -10.22 -0.63
CA ASN A 8 18.46 -11.67 -0.84
C ASN A 8 17.50 -12.30 0.18
N VAL A 9 16.42 -12.90 -0.29
CA VAL A 9 15.63 -13.79 0.55
C VAL A 9 16.51 -15.02 0.74
N GLU A 10 17.20 -15.09 1.85
CA GLU A 10 17.90 -16.28 2.27
C GLU A 10 16.89 -17.26 2.85
N ASP A 11 17.21 -18.56 2.89
CA ASP A 11 16.31 -19.63 3.38
C ASP A 11 15.84 -19.40 4.85
N ASP A 12 16.45 -18.46 5.56
CA ASP A 12 16.15 -18.11 6.96
C ASP A 12 15.33 -16.81 7.13
N ASP A 13 15.01 -16.09 6.07
CA ASP A 13 14.23 -14.86 6.14
C ASP A 13 12.80 -15.12 6.63
N ARG A 14 12.37 -14.36 7.61
CA ARG A 14 11.06 -14.52 8.25
C ARG A 14 10.33 -13.19 8.37
N VAL A 15 9.03 -13.22 8.11
CA VAL A 15 8.14 -12.10 8.36
C VAL A 15 7.07 -12.53 9.36
N TYR A 16 6.97 -11.81 10.47
CA TYR A 16 5.93 -12.00 11.48
C TYR A 16 4.94 -10.86 11.38
N VAL A 17 3.67 -11.20 11.41
CA VAL A 17 2.58 -10.22 11.42
C VAL A 17 1.65 -10.55 12.57
N ALA A 18 1.37 -9.57 13.41
CA ALA A 18 0.36 -9.67 14.47
C ALA A 18 -0.51 -8.42 14.47
N GLY A 19 -1.80 -8.55 14.78
CA GLY A 19 -2.68 -7.40 14.79
C GLY A 19 -4.00 -7.66 15.50
N VAL A 20 -4.68 -6.56 15.80
CA VAL A 20 -6.02 -6.54 16.38
C VAL A 20 -6.88 -5.59 15.56
N GLU A 21 -8.07 -6.03 15.23
CA GLU A 21 -9.09 -5.23 14.52
C GLU A 21 -10.35 -5.16 15.37
N ALA A 22 -11.00 -4.01 15.38
CA ALA A 22 -12.28 -3.80 16.07
C ALA A 22 -13.19 -2.89 15.25
N GLY A 23 -14.44 -3.27 15.13
CA GLY A 23 -15.50 -2.46 14.53
C GLY A 23 -16.40 -1.86 15.63
N ILE A 24 -16.60 -0.55 15.60
CA ILE A 24 -17.48 0.18 16.52
C ILE A 24 -18.47 1.02 15.71
N GLY A 25 -19.66 0.50 15.51
CA GLY A 25 -20.68 1.17 14.71
C GLY A 25 -20.29 1.21 13.23
N VAL A 26 -20.02 2.40 12.71
CA VAL A 26 -19.60 2.62 11.31
C VAL A 26 -18.09 2.84 11.17
N VAL A 27 -17.35 2.62 12.25
CA VAL A 27 -15.91 2.84 12.30
C VAL A 27 -15.20 1.52 12.53
N ASP A 28 -14.25 1.20 11.68
CA ASP A 28 -13.31 0.10 11.83
C ASP A 28 -11.93 0.66 12.20
N ALA A 29 -11.29 0.04 13.17
CA ALA A 29 -9.94 0.40 13.61
C ALA A 29 -9.06 -0.85 13.71
N ALA A 30 -7.79 -0.71 13.38
CA ALA A 30 -6.83 -1.80 13.50
C ALA A 30 -5.47 -1.27 13.97
N ILE A 31 -4.76 -2.12 14.72
CA ILE A 31 -3.34 -1.97 15.01
C ILE A 31 -2.66 -3.23 14.53
N ARG A 32 -1.59 -3.09 13.74
CA ARG A 32 -0.79 -4.20 13.21
C ARG A 32 0.68 -3.96 13.50
N TYR A 33 1.37 -5.03 13.78
CA TYR A 33 2.81 -5.07 13.91
C TYR A 33 3.38 -6.04 12.88
N TYR A 34 4.41 -5.58 12.20
CA TYR A 34 5.17 -6.35 11.22
C TYR A 34 6.62 -6.39 11.68
N ASN A 35 7.22 -7.56 11.67
CA ASN A 35 8.65 -7.74 11.92
C ASN A 35 9.22 -8.57 10.77
N ALA A 36 10.15 -8.00 10.04
CA ALA A 36 10.89 -8.68 9.01
C ALA A 36 12.31 -8.94 9.52
N ASP A 37 12.59 -10.21 9.81
CA ASP A 37 13.91 -10.71 10.13
C ASP A 37 14.56 -11.15 8.82
N THR A 38 15.13 -10.18 8.14
CA THR A 38 15.87 -10.31 6.89
C THR A 38 17.27 -9.74 7.11
N ASN A 39 18.11 -9.67 6.09
CA ASN A 39 19.40 -8.99 6.17
C ASN A 39 19.31 -7.53 6.67
N ARG A 40 18.10 -6.99 6.75
CA ARG A 40 17.76 -5.69 7.30
C ARG A 40 16.57 -5.89 8.24
N GLN A 41 16.83 -5.87 9.55
CA GLN A 41 15.74 -5.87 10.52
C GLN A 41 14.88 -4.64 10.29
N ASN A 42 13.60 -4.86 10.08
CA ASN A 42 12.61 -3.80 9.94
C ASN A 42 11.37 -4.13 10.76
N GLU A 43 11.07 -3.28 11.70
CA GLU A 43 9.90 -3.35 12.55
C GLU A 43 8.93 -2.24 12.19
N ILE A 44 7.69 -2.58 11.85
CA ILE A 44 6.68 -1.60 11.44
C ILE A 44 5.44 -1.73 12.31
N TRP A 45 5.00 -0.61 12.85
CA TRP A 45 3.69 -0.47 13.48
C TRP A 45 2.76 0.28 12.55
N GLU A 46 1.56 -0.25 12.38
CA GLU A 46 0.47 0.39 11.65
C GLU A 46 -0.71 0.61 12.59
N ALA A 47 -1.22 1.82 12.64
CA ALA A 47 -2.50 2.14 13.23
C ALA A 47 -3.42 2.65 12.12
N SER A 48 -4.57 2.02 11.91
CA SER A 48 -5.50 2.39 10.85
C SER A 48 -6.92 2.58 11.37
N VAL A 49 -7.64 3.46 10.70
CA VAL A 49 -9.06 3.73 10.95
C VAL A 49 -9.77 3.95 9.61
N ALA A 50 -10.98 3.42 9.51
CA ALA A 50 -11.87 3.69 8.39
C ALA A 50 -13.30 3.88 8.89
N GLY A 51 -14.06 4.76 8.25
CA GLY A 51 -15.46 4.98 8.64
C GLY A 51 -16.28 5.62 7.54
N GLU A 52 -17.56 5.28 7.47
CA GLU A 52 -18.51 5.90 6.56
C GLU A 52 -18.85 7.31 7.08
N ILE A 53 -18.44 8.34 6.35
CA ILE A 53 -18.66 9.75 6.71
C ILE A 53 -19.91 10.34 6.03
N ALA A 54 -20.37 9.69 4.96
CA ALA A 54 -21.62 9.98 4.28
C ALA A 54 -22.06 8.72 3.54
N LYS A 55 -23.29 8.71 3.04
CA LYS A 55 -23.82 7.57 2.30
C LYS A 55 -22.87 7.14 1.17
N ASP A 56 -22.45 5.90 1.18
CA ASP A 56 -21.54 5.29 0.22
C ASP A 56 -20.13 5.94 0.17
N LEU A 57 -19.77 6.83 1.12
CA LEU A 57 -18.48 7.52 1.18
C LEU A 57 -17.73 7.16 2.46
N THR A 58 -16.60 6.51 2.30
CA THR A 58 -15.72 6.09 3.40
C THR A 58 -14.45 6.92 3.41
N LEU A 59 -14.11 7.46 4.57
CA LEU A 59 -12.80 8.04 4.86
C LEU A 59 -11.94 6.96 5.53
N LYS A 60 -10.69 6.86 5.13
CA LYS A 60 -9.70 6.00 5.77
C LYS A 60 -8.42 6.74 6.06
N GLY A 61 -7.74 6.35 7.11
CA GLY A 61 -6.44 6.86 7.48
C GLY A 61 -5.60 5.74 8.07
N SER A 62 -4.31 5.75 7.78
CA SER A 62 -3.32 4.89 8.41
C SER A 62 -2.10 5.72 8.79
N TYR A 63 -1.54 5.43 9.94
CA TYR A 63 -0.26 5.95 10.41
C TYR A 63 0.69 4.76 10.55
N PHE A 64 1.91 4.95 10.09
CA PHE A 64 2.96 3.95 10.10
C PHE A 64 4.15 4.49 10.88
N TYR A 65 4.72 3.66 11.71
CA TYR A 65 5.98 3.92 12.38
C TYR A 65 6.90 2.74 12.13
N GLY A 66 8.07 3.00 11.54
CA GLY A 66 9.05 1.99 11.20
C GLY A 66 10.35 2.24 11.95
N ASP A 67 10.92 1.20 12.55
CA ASP A 67 12.26 1.21 13.12
C ASP A 67 13.13 0.28 12.29
N SER A 68 14.21 0.82 11.73
CA SER A 68 15.13 0.07 10.89
C SER A 68 16.56 0.51 11.13
N ASP A 69 17.40 -0.42 11.56
CA ASP A 69 18.85 -0.19 11.77
C ASP A 69 19.60 0.24 10.48
N SER A 70 18.94 0.11 9.33
CA SER A 70 19.58 0.33 8.01
C SER A 70 19.29 1.69 7.40
N PHE A 71 18.37 2.48 7.97
CA PHE A 71 17.95 3.76 7.40
C PHE A 71 18.06 4.88 8.40
N ASN A 72 18.86 5.90 8.08
CA ASN A 72 18.93 7.16 8.81
C ASN A 72 17.97 8.15 8.15
N GLY A 73 16.68 8.03 8.39
CA GLY A 73 15.66 8.89 7.81
C GLY A 73 14.46 9.03 8.72
N ASP A 74 13.38 9.55 8.19
CA ASP A 74 12.11 9.63 8.91
C ASP A 74 11.56 8.23 9.20
N ASP A 75 11.04 8.05 10.41
CA ASP A 75 10.51 6.77 10.90
C ASP A 75 9.00 6.67 10.76
N SER A 76 8.34 7.74 10.34
CA SER A 76 6.88 7.77 10.34
C SER A 76 6.30 8.21 9.02
N GLY A 77 5.23 7.54 8.62
CA GLY A 77 4.49 7.83 7.41
C GLY A 77 2.98 7.74 7.63
N TYR A 78 2.23 8.18 6.64
CA TYR A 78 0.77 8.12 6.70
C TYR A 78 0.14 7.89 5.33
N LEU A 79 -1.12 7.44 5.38
CA LEU A 79 -2.01 7.36 4.24
C LEU A 79 -3.37 7.93 4.64
N VAL A 80 -3.92 8.78 3.78
CA VAL A 80 -5.31 9.24 3.91
C VAL A 80 -6.03 8.97 2.60
N GLY A 81 -7.24 8.41 2.67
CA GLY A 81 -7.99 8.04 1.48
C GLY A 81 -9.48 8.23 1.62
N LEU A 82 -10.10 8.49 0.48
CA LEU A 82 -11.55 8.52 0.30
C LEU A 82 -11.95 7.44 -0.68
N ALA A 83 -13.02 6.71 -0.36
CA ALA A 83 -13.60 5.72 -1.25
C ALA A 83 -15.11 5.96 -1.38
N TYR A 84 -15.59 6.04 -2.61
CA TYR A 84 -16.99 6.16 -2.91
C TYR A 84 -17.52 4.88 -3.52
N ARG A 85 -18.47 4.23 -2.85
CA ARG A 85 -19.00 2.92 -3.21
C ARG A 85 -17.90 1.84 -3.24
N GLY A 86 -18.01 0.88 -4.16
CA GLY A 86 -17.09 -0.22 -4.41
C GLY A 86 -17.71 -1.26 -5.31
N ALA A 87 -16.92 -1.86 -6.18
CA ALA A 87 -17.36 -3.00 -6.97
C ALA A 87 -17.60 -4.20 -6.04
N LYS A 88 -18.76 -4.84 -6.21
CA LYS A 88 -19.13 -6.07 -5.50
C LYS A 88 -19.13 -7.21 -6.50
N ALA A 89 -18.23 -8.16 -6.37
CA ALA A 89 -18.06 -9.26 -7.34
C ALA A 89 -19.34 -10.04 -7.63
N SER A 90 -20.26 -10.11 -6.64
CA SER A 90 -21.56 -10.75 -6.79
C SER A 90 -22.62 -9.92 -7.53
N GLN A 91 -22.36 -8.62 -7.79
CA GLN A 91 -23.33 -7.67 -8.34
C GLN A 91 -22.80 -7.02 -9.62
N PRO A 92 -23.05 -7.57 -10.80
CA PRO A 92 -22.70 -6.96 -12.07
C PRO A 92 -23.23 -5.52 -12.19
N GLY A 93 -22.40 -4.61 -12.69
CA GLY A 93 -22.70 -3.19 -12.79
C GLY A 93 -22.44 -2.38 -11.51
N SER A 94 -22.07 -3.00 -10.39
CA SER A 94 -21.57 -2.26 -9.22
C SER A 94 -20.20 -1.68 -9.52
N TRP A 95 -19.93 -0.49 -9.01
CA TRP A 95 -18.70 0.23 -9.25
C TRP A 95 -18.27 1.07 -8.06
N GLY A 96 -17.03 1.49 -8.04
CA GLY A 96 -16.50 2.39 -7.05
C GLY A 96 -15.35 3.21 -7.57
N LEU A 97 -15.09 4.32 -6.87
CA LEU A 97 -13.96 5.21 -7.09
C LEU A 97 -13.22 5.41 -5.79
N TYR A 98 -11.92 5.67 -5.86
CA TYR A 98 -11.14 6.03 -4.68
C TYR A 98 -10.01 6.99 -5.02
N ALA A 99 -9.57 7.71 -4.01
CA ALA A 99 -8.38 8.53 -4.05
C ALA A 99 -7.63 8.37 -2.73
N ASN A 100 -6.32 8.21 -2.80
CA ASN A 100 -5.43 8.12 -1.64
C ASN A 100 -4.31 9.15 -1.81
N TYR A 101 -3.91 9.77 -0.71
CA TYR A 101 -2.64 10.45 -0.57
C TYR A 101 -1.79 9.70 0.45
N MET A 102 -0.51 9.59 0.19
CA MET A 102 0.40 8.86 1.03
C MET A 102 1.77 9.53 1.11
N ASP A 103 2.39 9.41 2.26
CA ASP A 103 3.77 9.79 2.54
C ASP A 103 4.39 8.62 3.32
N ARG A 104 5.30 7.90 2.69
CA ARG A 104 5.81 6.62 3.15
C ARG A 104 7.33 6.61 3.11
N PRO A 105 8.02 6.92 4.22
CA PRO A 105 9.46 6.64 4.36
C PRO A 105 9.77 5.16 4.16
N LEU A 106 10.98 4.87 3.73
CA LEU A 106 11.43 3.51 3.45
C LEU A 106 11.32 2.58 4.66
N SER A 107 11.48 3.11 5.88
CA SER A 107 11.30 2.35 7.13
C SER A 107 9.87 1.85 7.35
N THR A 108 8.88 2.43 6.70
CA THR A 108 7.45 2.20 6.95
C THR A 108 6.80 1.13 6.06
N TYR A 109 7.55 0.48 5.19
CA TYR A 109 7.05 -0.62 4.37
C TYR A 109 8.13 -1.68 4.15
N LEU A 110 7.70 -2.90 3.84
CA LEU A 110 8.58 -4.02 3.50
C LEU A 110 8.74 -4.11 2.00
N GLU A 111 9.96 -4.17 1.51
CA GLU A 111 10.25 -4.47 0.11
C GLU A 111 10.37 -5.99 -0.11
N PRO A 112 9.92 -6.53 -1.22
CA PRO A 112 9.01 -5.96 -2.21
C PRO A 112 7.55 -6.18 -1.79
N THR A 113 6.90 -5.21 -1.25
CA THR A 113 5.47 -5.32 -1.03
C THR A 113 4.71 -5.00 -2.31
N LEU A 114 4.59 -5.98 -3.16
CA LEU A 114 3.69 -5.99 -4.32
C LEU A 114 2.27 -5.47 -4.02
N PHE A 115 1.93 -5.40 -2.73
CA PHE A 115 0.57 -5.14 -2.25
C PHE A 115 0.40 -3.86 -1.45
N ALA A 116 1.44 -3.21 -1.02
CA ALA A 116 1.32 -1.87 -0.44
C ALA A 116 1.01 -0.81 -1.50
N GLY A 117 0.15 -1.17 -2.46
CA GLY A 117 -0.22 -0.32 -3.55
C GLY A 117 0.55 -0.55 -4.84
N GLY A 118 1.48 -1.47 -4.88
CA GLY A 118 2.29 -1.75 -6.07
C GLY A 118 3.45 -0.79 -6.29
N TYR A 119 3.73 0.07 -5.33
CA TYR A 119 4.74 1.13 -5.46
C TYR A 119 6.16 0.65 -5.18
N GLY A 120 6.34 -0.45 -4.46
CA GLY A 120 7.64 -1.08 -4.25
C GLY A 120 8.17 -1.86 -5.45
N THR A 121 7.42 -1.95 -6.54
CA THR A 121 7.82 -2.66 -7.76
C THR A 121 8.27 -1.74 -8.88
N PHE A 122 8.21 -0.45 -8.68
CA PHE A 122 8.80 0.52 -9.54
C PHE A 122 10.14 0.92 -8.97
N PRO A 123 11.11 1.02 -9.68
CA PRO A 123 11.55 0.71 -11.00
C PRO A 123 12.57 -0.42 -11.01
N TYR A 124 12.81 -0.93 -12.18
CA TYR A 124 13.80 -1.98 -12.46
C TYR A 124 15.26 -1.56 -12.30
N SER A 125 15.56 -0.31 -12.02
CA SER A 125 16.90 0.15 -11.71
C SER A 125 16.98 0.76 -10.32
N ARG A 126 17.82 0.20 -9.48
CA ARG A 126 18.10 0.66 -8.11
C ARG A 126 18.61 2.08 -8.01
N GLU A 127 19.15 2.62 -9.09
CA GLU A 127 19.80 3.93 -9.08
C GLU A 127 18.83 5.09 -9.32
N ASP A 128 17.66 4.80 -9.91
CA ASP A 128 16.62 5.79 -10.23
C ASP A 128 15.32 5.53 -9.47
N ALA A 129 15.33 4.67 -8.44
CA ALA A 129 14.14 4.24 -7.76
C ALA A 129 13.56 5.35 -6.87
N VAL A 130 12.33 5.77 -7.14
CA VAL A 130 11.54 6.62 -6.26
C VAL A 130 11.51 6.04 -4.84
N ALA A 131 11.53 4.73 -4.72
CA ALA A 131 11.46 4.04 -3.44
C ALA A 131 12.79 3.94 -2.66
N ALA A 132 13.90 4.49 -3.14
CA ALA A 132 15.19 4.35 -2.45
C ALA A 132 15.26 5.08 -1.10
N ASP A 133 14.41 6.09 -0.90
CA ASP A 133 14.29 6.86 0.34
C ASP A 133 12.84 6.97 0.83
N GLY A 134 11.93 6.25 0.20
CA GLY A 134 10.50 6.37 0.38
C GLY A 134 9.85 7.24 -0.70
N TYR A 135 8.54 7.39 -0.61
CA TYR A 135 7.76 8.12 -1.60
C TYR A 135 6.62 8.91 -0.97
N GLU A 136 6.22 9.98 -1.63
CA GLU A 136 5.02 10.73 -1.33
C GLU A 136 4.23 11.01 -2.60
N GLY A 137 2.91 11.11 -2.50
CA GLY A 137 2.07 11.39 -3.66
C GLY A 137 0.67 10.83 -3.56
N TYR A 138 0.04 10.65 -4.71
CA TYR A 138 -1.36 10.23 -4.74
C TYR A 138 -1.63 9.07 -5.68
N GLU A 139 -2.69 8.36 -5.36
CA GLU A 139 -3.30 7.33 -6.19
C GLU A 139 -4.78 7.66 -6.38
N VAL A 140 -5.25 7.57 -7.61
CA VAL A 140 -6.68 7.62 -7.91
C VAL A 140 -7.06 6.41 -8.74
N GLY A 141 -8.21 5.83 -8.45
CA GLY A 141 -8.62 4.63 -9.16
C GLY A 141 -10.11 4.37 -9.10
N GLY A 142 -10.50 3.36 -9.85
CA GLY A 142 -11.87 2.89 -9.86
C GLY A 142 -11.97 1.44 -10.29
N ASN A 143 -13.07 0.82 -9.92
CA ASN A 143 -13.36 -0.55 -10.26
C ASN A 143 -14.83 -0.74 -10.65
N VAL A 144 -15.12 -1.76 -11.43
CA VAL A 144 -16.46 -2.12 -11.88
C VAL A 144 -16.60 -3.63 -12.02
N THR A 145 -17.71 -4.16 -11.56
CA THR A 145 -18.06 -5.57 -11.78
C THR A 145 -18.68 -5.74 -13.16
N LEU A 146 -17.92 -6.32 -14.08
CA LEU A 146 -18.34 -6.55 -15.48
C LEU A 146 -19.36 -7.67 -15.57
N ALA A 147 -19.14 -8.76 -14.85
CA ALA A 147 -20.02 -9.91 -14.71
C ALA A 147 -19.86 -10.51 -13.30
N LYS A 148 -20.73 -11.43 -12.93
CA LYS A 148 -20.62 -12.10 -11.62
C LYS A 148 -19.20 -12.70 -11.51
N ASN A 149 -18.51 -12.33 -10.42
CA ASN A 149 -17.16 -12.75 -10.11
C ASN A 149 -16.07 -12.24 -11.08
N ILE A 150 -16.36 -11.22 -11.90
CA ILE A 150 -15.39 -10.58 -12.79
C ILE A 150 -15.37 -9.08 -12.50
N VAL A 151 -14.30 -8.60 -11.92
CA VAL A 151 -14.09 -7.19 -11.55
C VAL A 151 -12.94 -6.63 -12.36
N ALA A 152 -13.18 -5.53 -13.07
CA ALA A 152 -12.12 -4.75 -13.71
C ALA A 152 -11.77 -3.53 -12.86
N GLY A 153 -10.50 -3.19 -12.84
CA GLY A 153 -9.97 -2.03 -12.13
C GLY A 153 -8.98 -1.25 -12.98
N VAL A 154 -8.90 0.04 -12.69
CA VAL A 154 -7.86 0.93 -13.23
C VAL A 154 -7.43 1.88 -12.12
N LYS A 155 -6.13 2.15 -12.05
CA LYS A 155 -5.57 3.17 -11.16
C LYS A 155 -4.44 3.94 -11.82
N TYR A 156 -4.36 5.20 -11.46
CA TYR A 156 -3.25 6.07 -11.79
C TYR A 156 -2.54 6.48 -10.49
N VAL A 157 -1.25 6.41 -10.53
CA VAL A 157 -0.34 6.74 -9.44
C VAL A 157 0.59 7.82 -9.90
N ASP A 158 0.82 8.81 -9.06
CA ASP A 158 1.74 9.91 -9.27
C ASP A 158 2.46 10.17 -7.93
N VAL A 159 3.72 9.81 -7.87
CA VAL A 159 4.52 9.83 -6.64
C VAL A 159 5.91 10.37 -6.92
N ASP A 160 6.40 11.11 -5.94
CA ASP A 160 7.75 11.64 -5.90
C ASP A 160 8.58 10.90 -4.85
N SER A 161 9.88 10.78 -5.06
CA SER A 161 10.80 10.38 -4.00
C SER A 161 10.88 11.48 -2.94
N ARG A 162 11.04 11.09 -1.67
CA ARG A 162 11.05 12.05 -0.56
C ARG A 162 12.29 12.96 -0.56
N GLU A 163 13.43 12.47 -0.99
CA GLU A 163 14.72 13.18 -0.90
C GLU A 163 15.46 13.31 -2.24
N GLN A 164 15.26 12.39 -3.17
CA GLN A 164 16.08 12.32 -4.40
C GLN A 164 15.55 13.17 -5.55
N GLY A 165 14.28 13.65 -5.47
CA GLY A 165 13.67 14.48 -6.51
C GLY A 165 13.33 13.70 -7.79
N ASN A 166 13.21 12.39 -7.70
CA ASN A 166 12.70 11.55 -8.78
C ASN A 166 11.18 11.53 -8.74
N ASP A 167 10.53 11.51 -9.90
CA ASP A 167 9.08 11.40 -10.03
C ASP A 167 8.71 10.13 -10.80
N GLU A 168 7.59 9.54 -10.46
CA GLU A 168 7.07 8.38 -11.16
C GLU A 168 5.55 8.42 -11.34
N GLN A 169 5.13 8.14 -12.58
CA GLN A 169 3.74 8.10 -12.96
C GLN A 169 3.41 6.73 -13.55
N THR A 170 2.40 6.08 -13.00
CA THR A 170 1.99 4.75 -13.44
C THR A 170 0.50 4.65 -13.67
N LEU A 171 0.12 4.07 -14.81
CA LEU A 171 -1.23 3.63 -15.08
C LEU A 171 -1.29 2.11 -15.00
N TRP A 172 -2.04 1.60 -14.03
CA TRP A 172 -2.26 0.17 -13.84
C TRP A 172 -3.69 -0.21 -14.17
N SER A 173 -3.86 -1.35 -14.83
CA SER A 173 -5.18 -1.94 -15.08
C SER A 173 -5.16 -3.43 -14.82
N GLU A 174 -6.26 -3.95 -14.27
CA GLU A 174 -6.39 -5.36 -13.93
C GLU A 174 -7.80 -5.88 -14.17
N VAL A 175 -7.92 -7.19 -14.33
CA VAL A 175 -9.19 -7.90 -14.31
C VAL A 175 -9.06 -9.10 -13.37
N ILE A 176 -9.89 -9.13 -12.32
CA ILE A 176 -9.88 -10.16 -11.29
C ILE A 176 -11.04 -11.11 -11.54
N PHE A 177 -10.72 -12.41 -11.61
CA PHE A 177 -11.68 -13.51 -11.69
C PHE A 177 -11.71 -14.22 -10.34
N THR A 178 -12.89 -14.39 -9.75
CA THR A 178 -13.10 -15.13 -8.49
C THR A 178 -13.87 -16.41 -8.79
N PHE A 179 -13.35 -17.55 -8.35
CA PHE A 179 -13.93 -18.87 -8.58
C PHE A 179 -14.57 -19.45 -7.33
#